data_d353587161e671268bf13ef8399f288f
#
_entry.id   d353587161e671268bf13ef8399f288f
#
_cell.length_a   1.000
_cell.length_b   1.000
_cell.length_c   1.000
_cell.angle_alpha   90.00
_cell.angle_beta   90.00
_cell.angle_gamma   90.00
#
_symmetry.space_group_name_H-M   'P 1'
#
loop_
_entity.id
_entity.type
_entity.pdbx_description
1 polymer ?
#
loop_
_entity_poly.entity_id
_entity_poly.type
_entity_poly.pdbx_seq_one_letter_code
_entity_poly.pdbx_strand_id
1 'polypeptide(L)'
;MVLSNYKVGAGFAVSDMARAREFYEGKLGLRVSIDSPNNVQYLCAEDSVLHIYLSPEHVGKTTETLASWGVDDIEWVVDELTKRGVTFEHYDEAGLKTDKRGIATFEGDAKVAYFKDPDGHTLSIAQAPRY
;
A
#
# COMPACT_ATOMS: atom_id res chain seq x y z
N MET A 1 -25.47 -14.84 3.04
CA MET A 1 -24.32 -14.21 3.73
C MET A 1 -24.42 -12.72 3.63
N VAL A 2 -24.33 -12.03 4.73
CA VAL A 2 -24.57 -10.57 4.71
C VAL A 2 -23.37 -9.82 4.13
N LEU A 3 -22.21 -9.92 4.75
CA LEU A 3 -21.05 -9.10 4.35
C LEU A 3 -20.44 -9.50 3.03
N SER A 4 -20.61 -10.74 2.59
CA SER A 4 -20.11 -11.17 1.28
C SER A 4 -20.75 -10.42 0.10
N ASN A 5 -21.86 -9.76 0.34
CA ASN A 5 -22.59 -9.01 -0.70
C ASN A 5 -22.17 -7.55 -0.79
N TYR A 6 -21.23 -7.12 0.04
CA TYR A 6 -20.81 -5.73 0.10
C TYR A 6 -19.31 -5.61 -0.14
N LYS A 7 -18.90 -4.50 -0.72
CA LYS A 7 -17.49 -4.21 -0.96
C LYS A 7 -16.80 -3.89 0.35
N VAL A 8 -15.52 -4.26 0.44
CA VAL A 8 -14.69 -3.93 1.59
C VAL A 8 -13.64 -2.90 1.17
N GLY A 9 -13.30 -2.01 2.07
CA GLY A 9 -12.22 -1.04 1.86
C GLY A 9 -11.24 -1.09 3.01
N ALA A 10 -10.02 -0.68 2.76
CA ALA A 10 -8.99 -0.52 3.78
C ALA A 10 -9.10 0.88 4.38
N GLY A 11 -8.81 1.00 5.66
CA GLY A 11 -8.82 2.30 6.32
C GLY A 11 -7.84 2.33 7.48
N PHE A 12 -7.10 3.43 7.61
CA PHE A 12 -6.18 3.59 8.72
C PHE A 12 -5.89 5.05 9.03
N ALA A 13 -5.37 5.26 10.24
CA ALA A 13 -5.08 6.59 10.77
C ALA A 13 -3.80 7.17 10.17
N VAL A 14 -3.78 8.50 10.04
CA VAL A 14 -2.56 9.24 9.69
C VAL A 14 -2.36 10.36 10.72
N SER A 15 -1.11 10.78 10.91
CA SER A 15 -0.79 11.82 11.89
C SER A 15 -0.79 13.23 11.30
N ASP A 16 -0.64 13.34 9.99
CA ASP A 16 -0.55 14.62 9.29
C ASP A 16 -1.21 14.45 7.92
N MET A 17 -2.38 15.04 7.74
CA MET A 17 -3.15 14.84 6.51
C MET A 17 -2.45 15.39 5.28
N ALA A 18 -1.83 16.58 5.37
CA ALA A 18 -1.14 17.15 4.21
C ALA A 18 0.01 16.27 3.75
N ARG A 19 0.80 15.76 4.69
CA ARG A 19 1.93 14.87 4.39
C ARG A 19 1.45 13.53 3.81
N ALA A 20 0.37 12.98 4.38
CA ALA A 20 -0.22 11.74 3.87
C ALA A 20 -0.73 11.92 2.45
N ARG A 21 -1.42 13.02 2.16
CA ARG A 21 -1.95 13.29 0.83
C ARG A 21 -0.84 13.44 -0.21
N GLU A 22 0.26 14.09 0.15
CA GLU A 22 1.39 14.20 -0.75
C GLU A 22 1.93 12.82 -1.13
N PHE A 23 1.95 11.89 -0.18
CA PHE A 23 2.38 10.52 -0.44
C PHE A 23 1.36 9.76 -1.28
N TYR A 24 0.12 9.67 -0.83
CA TYR A 24 -0.90 8.84 -1.50
C TYR A 24 -1.32 9.40 -2.85
N GLU A 25 -1.46 10.71 -2.97
CA GLU A 25 -1.83 11.34 -4.25
C GLU A 25 -0.61 11.63 -5.09
N GLY A 26 0.44 12.21 -4.50
CA GLY A 26 1.62 12.64 -5.24
C GLY A 26 2.52 11.50 -5.68
N LYS A 27 2.87 10.59 -4.77
CA LYS A 27 3.79 9.50 -5.08
C LYS A 27 3.09 8.26 -5.60
N LEU A 28 1.98 7.84 -4.96
CA LEU A 28 1.26 6.66 -5.40
C LEU A 28 0.28 6.94 -6.53
N GLY A 29 -0.11 8.20 -6.73
CA GLY A 29 -1.00 8.57 -7.82
C GLY A 29 -2.46 8.15 -7.60
N LEU A 30 -2.90 8.02 -6.36
CA LEU A 30 -4.27 7.63 -6.08
C LEU A 30 -5.24 8.79 -6.34
N ARG A 31 -6.45 8.45 -6.74
CA ARG A 31 -7.48 9.42 -7.09
C ARG A 31 -8.45 9.64 -5.93
N VAL A 32 -8.61 10.90 -5.52
CA VAL A 32 -9.52 11.26 -4.43
C VAL A 32 -10.96 11.07 -4.88
N SER A 33 -11.77 10.41 -4.05
CA SER A 33 -13.20 10.29 -4.26
C SER A 33 -14.01 11.03 -3.19
N ILE A 34 -13.49 11.11 -1.96
CA ILE A 34 -14.10 11.90 -0.89
C ILE A 34 -13.01 12.76 -0.29
N ASP A 35 -13.26 14.07 -0.21
CA ASP A 35 -12.28 15.05 0.24
C ASP A 35 -12.86 15.87 1.39
N SER A 36 -12.41 15.58 2.59
CA SER A 36 -12.75 16.35 3.81
C SER A 36 -11.47 16.64 4.58
N PRO A 37 -11.43 17.67 5.43
CA PRO A 37 -10.20 18.04 6.12
C PRO A 37 -9.55 16.93 6.95
N ASN A 38 -10.37 16.07 7.57
CA ASN A 38 -9.89 15.01 8.44
C ASN A 38 -10.14 13.61 7.90
N ASN A 39 -10.63 13.51 6.66
CA ASN A 39 -11.06 12.25 6.06
C ASN A 39 -10.87 12.31 4.57
N VAL A 40 -10.10 11.39 4.01
CA VAL A 40 -9.92 11.32 2.55
C VAL A 40 -10.12 9.88 2.13
N GLN A 41 -10.90 9.69 1.08
CA GLN A 41 -11.11 8.38 0.49
C GLN A 41 -10.55 8.38 -0.93
N TYR A 42 -9.80 7.34 -1.24
CA TYR A 42 -9.23 7.13 -2.57
C TYR A 42 -9.95 5.99 -3.26
N LEU A 43 -10.26 6.19 -4.53
CA LEU A 43 -10.89 5.17 -5.36
C LEU A 43 -9.81 4.43 -6.15
N CYS A 44 -9.80 3.12 -6.02
CA CYS A 44 -8.90 2.23 -6.75
C CYS A 44 -9.70 1.37 -7.73
N ALA A 45 -9.03 0.41 -8.38
CA ALA A 45 -9.67 -0.40 -9.40
C ALA A 45 -10.89 -1.16 -8.87
N GLU A 46 -11.87 -1.37 -9.76
CA GLU A 46 -13.09 -2.13 -9.47
C GLU A 46 -13.84 -1.61 -8.24
N ASP A 47 -13.81 -0.28 -8.07
CA ASP A 47 -14.46 0.41 -6.96
C ASP A 47 -13.93 0.03 -5.57
N SER A 48 -12.73 -0.51 -5.49
CA SER A 48 -12.10 -0.69 -4.20
C SER A 48 -11.66 0.66 -3.65
N VAL A 49 -11.60 0.78 -2.33
CA VAL A 49 -11.32 2.07 -1.69
C VAL A 49 -10.24 1.96 -0.63
N LEU A 50 -9.49 3.03 -0.50
CA LEU A 50 -8.55 3.22 0.59
C LEU A 50 -8.95 4.51 1.31
N HIS A 51 -9.14 4.41 2.61
CA HIS A 51 -9.59 5.53 3.43
C HIS A 51 -8.51 5.90 4.44
N ILE A 52 -8.12 7.18 4.47
CA ILE A 52 -7.23 7.68 5.51
C ILE A 52 -7.96 8.74 6.34
N TYR A 53 -7.70 8.76 7.64
CA TYR A 53 -8.35 9.71 8.54
C TYR A 53 -7.33 10.25 9.55
N LEU A 54 -7.53 11.51 9.92
CA LEU A 54 -6.61 12.18 10.85
C LEU A 54 -6.87 11.71 12.27
N SER A 55 -5.91 10.97 12.83
CA SER A 55 -5.99 10.48 14.22
C SER A 55 -4.57 10.18 14.72
N PRO A 56 -3.80 11.22 15.11
CA PRO A 56 -2.40 11.05 15.49
C PRO A 56 -2.16 10.02 16.59
N GLU A 57 -3.10 9.87 17.52
CA GLU A 57 -2.96 8.94 18.65
C GLU A 57 -3.09 7.46 18.24
N HIS A 58 -3.57 7.16 17.03
CA HIS A 58 -3.77 5.79 16.58
C HIS A 58 -2.74 5.29 15.58
N VAL A 59 -1.79 6.13 15.17
CA VAL A 59 -0.75 5.68 14.23
C VAL A 59 0.36 4.93 14.95
N GLY A 60 1.12 4.12 14.22
CA GLY A 60 2.27 3.41 14.75
C GLY A 60 1.96 2.26 15.70
N LYS A 61 0.75 1.73 15.65
CA LYS A 61 0.31 0.65 16.56
C LYS A 61 0.57 -0.74 16.03
N THR A 62 0.97 -0.89 14.78
CA THR A 62 1.23 -2.20 14.18
C THR A 62 2.37 -2.12 13.17
N THR A 63 3.05 -3.27 12.98
CA THR A 63 4.07 -3.42 11.95
C THR A 63 3.58 -4.29 10.80
N GLU A 64 2.34 -4.74 10.86
CA GLU A 64 1.75 -5.58 9.83
C GLU A 64 1.40 -4.79 8.57
N THR A 65 1.27 -5.48 7.44
CA THR A 65 0.83 -4.87 6.19
C THR A 65 -0.63 -4.45 6.31
N LEU A 66 -0.90 -3.17 6.10
CA LEU A 66 -2.24 -2.62 6.25
C LEU A 66 -3.03 -2.60 4.94
N ALA A 67 -2.35 -2.49 3.82
CA ALA A 67 -2.99 -2.51 2.51
C ALA A 67 -2.03 -3.10 1.48
N SER A 68 -2.58 -3.77 0.48
CA SER A 68 -1.79 -4.37 -0.58
C SER A 68 -2.52 -4.21 -1.90
N TRP A 69 -1.79 -3.81 -2.94
CA TRP A 69 -2.32 -3.72 -4.30
C TRP A 69 -1.87 -4.94 -5.09
N GLY A 70 -2.84 -5.62 -5.72
CA GLY A 70 -2.53 -6.72 -6.65
C GLY A 70 -2.14 -6.14 -8.00
N VAL A 71 -0.97 -6.52 -8.51
CA VAL A 71 -0.45 -6.00 -9.77
C VAL A 71 -0.10 -7.14 -10.72
N ASP A 72 -0.05 -6.83 -12.01
CA ASP A 72 0.26 -7.82 -13.05
C ASP A 72 1.76 -7.93 -13.32
N ASP A 73 2.48 -6.80 -13.24
CA ASP A 73 3.92 -6.73 -13.53
C ASP A 73 4.58 -5.95 -12.41
N ILE A 74 4.99 -6.67 -11.38
CA ILE A 74 5.53 -6.04 -10.18
C ILE A 74 6.85 -5.31 -10.43
N GLU A 75 7.68 -5.81 -11.34
CA GLU A 75 8.95 -5.15 -11.64
C GLU A 75 8.71 -3.77 -12.24
N TRP A 76 7.77 -3.67 -13.18
CA TRP A 76 7.41 -2.40 -13.78
C TRP A 76 6.84 -1.43 -12.73
N VAL A 77 5.95 -1.93 -11.87
CA VAL A 77 5.32 -1.10 -10.83
C VAL A 77 6.35 -0.59 -9.83
N VAL A 78 7.26 -1.47 -9.38
CA VAL A 78 8.35 -1.06 -8.47
C VAL A 78 9.20 0.03 -9.11
N ASP A 79 9.59 -0.14 -10.38
CA ASP A 79 10.41 0.86 -11.06
C ASP A 79 9.68 2.20 -11.19
N GLU A 80 8.39 2.18 -11.52
CA GLU A 80 7.59 3.40 -11.64
C GLU A 80 7.42 4.12 -10.30
N LEU A 81 7.12 3.37 -9.24
CA LEU A 81 6.97 3.97 -7.91
C LEU A 81 8.31 4.50 -7.39
N THR A 82 9.39 3.80 -7.68
CA THR A 82 10.74 4.26 -7.31
C THR A 82 11.06 5.60 -7.97
N LYS A 83 10.69 5.76 -9.23
CA LYS A 83 10.84 7.05 -9.94
C LYS A 83 10.04 8.17 -9.28
N ARG A 84 8.93 7.85 -8.67
CA ARG A 84 8.07 8.82 -7.97
C ARG A 84 8.50 9.08 -6.54
N GLY A 85 9.60 8.47 -6.09
CA GLY A 85 10.16 8.71 -4.78
C GLY A 85 9.73 7.72 -3.69
N VAL A 86 9.11 6.61 -4.06
CA VAL A 86 8.83 5.53 -3.11
C VAL A 86 10.10 4.73 -2.87
N THR A 87 10.42 4.48 -1.61
CA THR A 87 11.56 3.66 -1.22
C THR A 87 11.05 2.30 -0.77
N PHE A 88 11.46 1.25 -1.48
CA PHE A 88 11.08 -0.12 -1.11
C PHE A 88 11.99 -0.66 -0.04
N GLU A 89 11.41 -1.46 0.86
CA GLU A 89 12.13 -2.10 1.94
C GLU A 89 12.95 -3.27 1.42
N HIS A 90 14.09 -3.53 2.05
CA HIS A 90 14.95 -4.65 1.71
C HIS A 90 15.09 -5.54 2.92
N TYR A 91 14.92 -6.85 2.75
CA TYR A 91 15.00 -7.83 3.81
C TYR A 91 15.96 -8.94 3.42
N ASP A 92 16.70 -9.46 4.40
CA ASP A 92 17.57 -10.61 4.24
C ASP A 92 17.41 -11.49 5.47
N GLU A 93 16.25 -12.10 5.58
CA GLU A 93 15.85 -12.92 6.72
C GLU A 93 15.43 -14.30 6.25
N ALA A 94 15.41 -15.26 7.17
CA ALA A 94 14.88 -16.59 6.85
C ALA A 94 13.43 -16.47 6.40
N GLY A 95 13.15 -16.96 5.18
CA GLY A 95 11.82 -16.91 4.61
C GLY A 95 11.42 -15.59 3.97
N LEU A 96 12.30 -14.55 4.02
CA LEU A 96 11.99 -13.27 3.40
C LEU A 96 13.28 -12.62 2.91
N LYS A 97 13.57 -12.80 1.61
CA LYS A 97 14.75 -12.19 0.98
C LYS A 97 14.32 -11.40 -0.24
N THR A 98 14.72 -10.14 -0.29
CA THR A 98 14.40 -9.26 -1.41
C THR A 98 15.58 -9.12 -2.35
N ASP A 99 15.29 -8.87 -3.62
CA ASP A 99 16.31 -8.57 -4.63
C ASP A 99 16.70 -7.08 -4.59
N LYS A 100 17.42 -6.64 -5.61
CA LYS A 100 17.89 -5.24 -5.71
C LYS A 100 16.76 -4.23 -5.75
N ARG A 101 15.58 -4.62 -6.27
CA ARG A 101 14.40 -3.77 -6.33
C ARG A 101 13.58 -3.79 -5.04
N GLY A 102 13.87 -4.72 -4.14
CA GLY A 102 13.06 -4.95 -2.96
C GLY A 102 11.97 -5.99 -3.17
N ILE A 103 12.07 -6.80 -4.23
CA ILE A 103 11.07 -7.82 -4.56
C ILE A 103 11.47 -9.16 -3.95
N ALA A 104 10.57 -9.73 -3.15
CA ALA A 104 10.72 -11.09 -2.63
C ALA A 104 9.91 -12.04 -3.50
N THR A 105 10.51 -13.18 -3.84
CA THR A 105 9.84 -14.22 -4.64
C THR A 105 9.56 -15.42 -3.76
N PHE A 106 8.32 -15.88 -3.81
CA PHE A 106 7.84 -17.01 -3.03
C PHE A 106 7.46 -18.17 -3.95
N GLU A 107 6.92 -19.24 -3.37
CA GLU A 107 6.51 -20.42 -4.10
C GLU A 107 5.52 -20.09 -5.21
N GLY A 108 5.67 -20.71 -6.39
CA GLY A 108 4.81 -20.48 -7.54
C GLY A 108 5.05 -19.15 -8.25
N ASP A 109 6.21 -18.52 -8.03
CA ASP A 109 6.54 -17.18 -8.55
C ASP A 109 5.65 -16.06 -8.03
N ALA A 110 5.00 -16.26 -6.88
CA ALA A 110 4.35 -15.15 -6.19
C ALA A 110 5.41 -14.14 -5.77
N LYS A 111 5.18 -12.87 -6.00
CA LYS A 111 6.14 -11.82 -5.71
C LYS A 111 5.50 -10.70 -4.92
N VAL A 112 6.24 -10.16 -3.96
CA VAL A 112 5.76 -9.09 -3.08
C VAL A 112 6.88 -8.07 -2.87
N ALA A 113 6.51 -6.80 -2.81
CA ALA A 113 7.44 -5.74 -2.43
C ALA A 113 6.76 -4.86 -1.39
N TYR A 114 7.52 -4.45 -0.38
CA TYR A 114 7.02 -3.70 0.76
C TYR A 114 7.58 -2.29 0.77
N PHE A 115 6.75 -1.34 1.19
CA PHE A 115 7.18 0.04 1.38
C PHE A 115 6.40 0.66 2.53
N LYS A 116 6.85 1.82 2.98
CA LYS A 116 6.21 2.49 4.11
C LYS A 116 5.67 3.84 3.70
N ASP A 117 4.55 4.21 4.31
CA ASP A 117 4.02 5.56 4.18
C ASP A 117 4.73 6.50 5.16
N PRO A 118 4.42 7.82 5.16
CA PRO A 118 5.10 8.77 6.06
C PRO A 118 4.95 8.48 7.54
N ASP A 119 3.91 7.76 7.96
CA ASP A 119 3.69 7.37 9.34
C ASP A 119 4.32 6.02 9.70
N GLY A 120 5.01 5.41 8.75
CA GLY A 120 5.62 4.11 8.97
C GLY A 120 4.69 2.91 8.80
N HIS A 121 3.50 3.14 8.25
CA HIS A 121 2.59 2.02 7.92
C HIS A 121 3.21 1.17 6.83
N THR A 122 3.17 -0.14 7.00
CA THR A 122 3.66 -1.07 5.99
C THR A 122 2.58 -1.31 4.94
N LEU A 123 2.94 -1.08 3.69
CA LEU A 123 2.09 -1.29 2.53
C LEU A 123 2.82 -2.26 1.60
N SER A 124 2.09 -2.90 0.70
CA SER A 124 2.73 -3.79 -0.26
C SER A 124 2.07 -3.76 -1.62
N ILE A 125 2.83 -4.20 -2.61
CA ILE A 125 2.30 -4.59 -3.91
C ILE A 125 2.63 -6.07 -4.10
N ALA A 126 1.71 -6.80 -4.68
CA ALA A 126 1.84 -8.24 -4.82
C ALA A 126 1.41 -8.70 -6.20
N GLN A 127 2.17 -9.63 -6.77
CA GLN A 127 1.85 -10.29 -8.02
C GLN A 127 1.50 -11.73 -7.71
N ALA A 128 0.31 -12.15 -8.15
CA ALA A 128 -0.18 -13.50 -7.87
C ALA A 128 0.74 -14.59 -8.45
N PRO A 129 0.73 -15.79 -7.86
CA PRO A 129 1.51 -16.90 -8.41
C PRO A 129 1.12 -17.19 -9.85
N ARG A 130 2.10 -17.61 -10.64
CA ARG A 130 1.90 -18.05 -12.01
C ARG A 130 2.04 -19.58 -12.06
N TYR A 131 0.98 -20.23 -12.40
CA TYR A 131 0.95 -21.71 -12.50
C TYR A 131 0.68 -22.14 -13.92
#